data_79386196838f3822d3bd163371cedb76
#
_entry.id   79386196838f3822d3bd163371cedb76
#
_cell.length_a   1.000
_cell.length_b   1.000
_cell.length_c   1.000
_cell.angle_alpha   90.00
_cell.angle_beta   90.00
_cell.angle_gamma   90.00
#
_symmetry.space_group_name_H-M   'P 1'
#
loop_
_entity.id
_entity.type
_entity.pdbx_description
1 polymer ?
#
loop_
_entity_poly.entity_id
_entity_poly.type
_entity_poly.pdbx_seq_one_letter_code
_entity_poly.pdbx_strand_id
1 'polypeptide(L)'
;MSFDVTVTLQIGERRICAEIRSDEKLTALVGPSGAGKTSVLDAIAGLRRPESGRIAVAGETLFDITENIDLAPNRRRAGYVFQDARLFPHKRVDANLSYGKRQADSGASCIPREEIIDLLAIGNLLRRWPTTLSGGETRRVAIARALLSGPRFLLLDEPFSSLDVERAETLSLLIERIRDEFAIPILLVSHTAAEVDRLARKTVRLDGG
;
A
#
# COMPACT_ATOMS: atom_id res chain seq x y z
N MET A 1 8.61 14.70 6.26
CA MET A 1 9.06 13.39 5.73
C MET A 1 7.85 12.54 5.39
N SER A 2 7.83 11.97 4.17
CA SER A 2 6.78 11.02 3.76
C SER A 2 6.90 9.70 4.52
N PHE A 3 8.10 9.13 4.56
CA PHE A 3 8.44 7.94 5.34
C PHE A 3 9.73 8.14 6.11
N ASP A 4 9.71 7.84 7.42
CA ASP A 4 10.87 7.79 8.31
C ASP A 4 10.73 6.52 9.16
N VAL A 5 11.35 5.45 8.68
CA VAL A 5 11.23 4.10 9.23
C VAL A 5 12.62 3.55 9.50
N THR A 6 12.86 3.19 10.73
CA THR A 6 14.07 2.46 11.15
C THR A 6 13.62 1.37 12.12
N VAL A 7 13.58 0.13 11.65
CA VAL A 7 13.05 -1.00 12.42
C VAL A 7 13.89 -2.25 12.29
N THR A 8 13.86 -3.04 13.35
CA THR A 8 14.33 -4.41 13.35
C THR A 8 13.15 -5.36 13.54
N LEU A 9 13.05 -6.35 12.65
CA LEU A 9 12.00 -7.37 12.67
C LEU A 9 12.62 -8.74 12.87
N GLN A 10 12.01 -9.54 13.74
CA GLN A 10 12.34 -10.97 13.87
C GLN A 10 11.33 -11.79 13.07
N ILE A 11 11.82 -12.64 12.15
CA ILE A 11 11.00 -13.52 11.32
C ILE A 11 11.56 -14.93 11.40
N GLY A 12 11.01 -15.75 12.26
CA GLY A 12 11.63 -17.03 12.63
C GLY A 12 13.03 -16.77 13.22
N GLU A 13 14.05 -17.40 12.65
CA GLU A 13 15.44 -17.20 13.07
C GLU A 13 16.13 -16.00 12.40
N ARG A 14 15.50 -15.38 11.40
CA ARG A 14 16.10 -14.28 10.63
C ARG A 14 15.77 -12.93 11.25
N ARG A 15 16.78 -12.06 11.29
CA ARG A 15 16.64 -10.67 11.72
C ARG A 15 16.74 -9.76 10.51
N ILE A 16 15.74 -8.91 10.31
CA ILE A 16 15.64 -7.97 9.19
C ILE A 16 15.75 -6.56 9.74
N CYS A 17 16.72 -5.79 9.27
CA CYS A 17 16.88 -4.38 9.56
C CYS A 17 16.42 -3.59 8.33
N ALA A 18 15.50 -2.65 8.50
CA ALA A 18 15.03 -1.78 7.43
C ALA A 18 15.17 -0.31 7.83
N GLU A 19 15.75 0.46 6.92
CA GLU A 19 15.84 1.92 7.03
C GLU A 19 15.26 2.56 5.76
N ILE A 20 14.17 3.34 5.92
CA ILE A 20 13.50 4.05 4.84
C ILE A 20 13.36 5.51 5.25
N ARG A 21 14.11 6.39 4.58
CA ARG A 21 14.00 7.85 4.76
C ARG A 21 13.70 8.50 3.42
N SER A 22 12.51 9.09 3.32
CA SER A 22 12.05 9.69 2.07
C SER A 22 11.06 10.82 2.32
N ASP A 23 11.21 11.87 1.51
CA ASP A 23 10.24 12.97 1.38
C ASP A 23 9.42 12.86 0.10
N GLU A 24 9.75 11.89 -0.77
CA GLU A 24 9.09 11.70 -2.05
C GLU A 24 7.65 11.20 -1.90
N LYS A 25 6.80 11.58 -2.85
CA LYS A 25 5.42 11.12 -2.91
C LYS A 25 5.29 9.61 -3.13
N LEU A 26 6.23 9.02 -3.88
CA LEU A 26 6.32 7.58 -4.09
C LEU A 26 7.75 7.10 -3.87
N THR A 27 7.89 6.16 -2.96
CA THR A 27 9.16 5.50 -2.63
C THR A 27 9.03 4.01 -2.97
N ALA A 28 10.02 3.45 -3.66
CA ALA A 28 10.09 2.02 -3.92
C ALA A 28 10.96 1.31 -2.88
N LEU A 29 10.50 0.18 -2.38
CA LEU A 29 11.26 -0.76 -1.57
C LEU A 29 11.57 -1.99 -2.42
N VAL A 30 12.85 -2.18 -2.75
CA VAL A 30 13.32 -3.28 -3.61
C VAL A 30 14.20 -4.25 -2.84
N GLY A 31 14.40 -5.43 -3.37
CA GLY A 31 15.28 -6.44 -2.79
C GLY A 31 14.90 -7.85 -3.28
N PRO A 32 15.73 -8.86 -3.02
CA PRO A 32 15.45 -10.22 -3.47
C PRO A 32 14.16 -10.79 -2.87
N SER A 33 13.64 -11.85 -3.49
CA SER A 33 12.51 -12.59 -2.92
C SER A 33 12.88 -13.11 -1.53
N GLY A 34 11.98 -13.02 -0.57
CA GLY A 34 12.24 -13.43 0.81
C GLY A 34 13.09 -12.44 1.64
N ALA A 35 13.50 -11.27 1.11
CA ALA A 35 14.24 -10.27 1.90
C ALA A 35 13.41 -9.64 3.05
N GLY A 36 12.10 -9.89 3.10
CA GLY A 36 11.23 -9.36 4.15
C GLY A 36 10.50 -8.08 3.79
N LYS A 37 10.42 -7.70 2.52
CA LYS A 37 9.74 -6.49 2.05
C LYS A 37 8.29 -6.41 2.54
N THR A 38 7.50 -7.46 2.34
CA THR A 38 6.12 -7.57 2.87
C THR A 38 6.08 -7.42 4.38
N SER A 39 7.05 -8.00 5.11
CA SER A 39 7.10 -7.89 6.57
C SER A 39 7.39 -6.46 7.04
N VAL A 40 8.15 -5.69 6.27
CA VAL A 40 8.35 -4.26 6.53
C VAL A 40 7.05 -3.49 6.29
N LEU A 41 6.31 -3.78 5.20
CA LEU A 41 4.99 -3.19 4.97
C LEU A 41 4.02 -3.56 6.10
N ASP A 42 3.99 -4.83 6.50
CA ASP A 42 3.16 -5.30 7.62
C ASP A 42 3.49 -4.57 8.93
N ALA A 43 4.79 -4.30 9.18
CA ALA A 43 5.22 -3.54 10.35
C ALA A 43 4.74 -2.09 10.27
N ILE A 44 4.81 -1.43 9.11
CA ILE A 44 4.31 -0.06 8.91
C ILE A 44 2.78 -0.03 9.08
N ALA A 45 2.06 -1.04 8.57
CA ALA A 45 0.61 -1.16 8.71
C ALA A 45 0.15 -1.52 10.15
N GLY A 46 1.08 -1.96 11.03
CA GLY A 46 0.76 -2.42 12.38
C GLY A 46 0.27 -3.87 12.47
N LEU A 47 0.39 -4.63 11.38
CA LEU A 47 0.03 -6.05 11.33
C LEU A 47 1.14 -6.94 11.91
N ARG A 48 2.34 -6.38 12.03
CA ARG A 48 3.51 -7.01 12.66
C ARG A 48 4.18 -6.00 13.59
N ARG A 49 4.47 -6.40 14.82
CA ARG A 49 5.18 -5.55 15.76
C ARG A 49 6.68 -5.66 15.53
N PRO A 50 7.42 -4.54 15.35
CA PRO A 50 8.88 -4.56 15.35
C PRO A 50 9.47 -4.94 16.72
N GLU A 51 10.64 -5.56 16.71
CA GLU A 51 11.44 -5.83 17.91
C GLU A 51 12.00 -4.52 18.50
N SER A 52 12.41 -3.62 17.61
CA SER A 52 12.95 -2.32 18.00
C SER A 52 12.82 -1.30 16.88
N GLY A 53 13.03 -0.02 17.22
CA GLY A 53 13.10 1.08 16.28
C GLY A 53 11.90 2.00 16.30
N ARG A 54 11.71 2.74 15.20
CA ARG A 54 10.70 3.78 15.04
C ARG A 54 10.08 3.73 13.64
N ILE A 55 8.79 4.02 13.57
CA ILE A 55 8.03 4.21 12.33
C ILE A 55 7.29 5.53 12.42
N ALA A 56 7.59 6.47 11.54
CA ALA A 56 6.81 7.67 11.34
C ALA A 56 6.46 7.83 9.85
N VAL A 57 5.19 8.18 9.56
CA VAL A 57 4.70 8.38 8.21
C VAL A 57 3.85 9.65 8.17
N ALA A 58 4.06 10.49 7.15
CA ALA A 58 3.37 11.77 6.99
C ALA A 58 3.38 12.64 8.26
N GLY A 59 4.52 12.64 8.98
CA GLY A 59 4.73 13.43 10.20
C GLY A 59 4.15 12.84 11.48
N GLU A 60 3.45 11.70 11.42
CA GLU A 60 2.89 11.01 12.60
C GLU A 60 3.75 9.80 12.99
N THR A 61 4.08 9.68 14.28
CA THR A 61 4.73 8.48 14.83
C THR A 61 3.71 7.38 15.06
N LEU A 62 3.89 6.26 14.34
CA LEU A 62 3.01 5.10 14.37
C LEU A 62 3.51 4.03 15.34
N PHE A 63 4.83 3.95 15.48
CA PHE A 63 5.53 3.05 16.39
C PHE A 63 6.82 3.70 16.86
N ASP A 64 7.11 3.61 18.15
CA ASP A 64 8.39 3.99 18.72
C ASP A 64 8.59 3.21 20.02
N ILE A 65 9.61 2.32 20.03
CA ILE A 65 9.87 1.47 21.20
C ILE A 65 10.33 2.28 22.41
N THR A 66 11.05 3.38 22.19
CA THR A 66 11.61 4.22 23.28
C THR A 66 10.55 5.10 23.92
N GLU A 67 9.60 5.60 23.11
CA GLU A 67 8.48 6.43 23.56
C GLU A 67 7.25 5.60 23.95
N ASN A 68 7.35 4.25 23.86
CA ASN A 68 6.25 3.32 24.13
C ASN A 68 4.99 3.61 23.28
N ILE A 69 5.19 4.01 22.02
CA ILE A 69 4.12 4.26 21.05
C ILE A 69 3.96 3.01 20.19
N ASP A 70 2.73 2.48 20.11
CA ASP A 70 2.36 1.39 19.19
C ASP A 70 0.90 1.55 18.79
N LEU A 71 0.65 2.29 17.72
CA LEU A 71 -0.71 2.51 17.23
C LEU A 71 -1.27 1.23 16.64
N ALA A 72 -2.48 0.87 17.05
CA ALA A 72 -3.22 -0.23 16.46
C ALA A 72 -3.43 -0.03 14.94
N PRO A 73 -3.52 -1.10 14.12
CA PRO A 73 -3.60 -1.01 12.66
C PRO A 73 -4.67 -0.04 12.13
N ASN A 74 -5.87 -0.05 12.72
CA ASN A 74 -6.97 0.84 12.35
C ASN A 74 -6.66 2.32 12.62
N ARG A 75 -5.81 2.63 13.62
CA ARG A 75 -5.42 3.99 13.95
C ARG A 75 -4.31 4.52 13.03
N ARG A 76 -3.55 3.65 12.38
CA ARG A 76 -2.48 4.03 11.45
C ARG A 76 -3.00 4.57 10.13
N ARG A 77 -4.26 4.29 9.78
CA ARG A 77 -4.92 4.76 8.56
C ARG A 77 -4.10 4.45 7.29
N ALA A 78 -3.51 3.25 7.24
CA ALA A 78 -2.82 2.74 6.07
C ALA A 78 -3.82 2.20 5.03
N GLY A 79 -3.73 2.68 3.80
CA GLY A 79 -4.38 2.02 2.67
C GLY A 79 -3.47 0.89 2.18
N TYR A 80 -3.76 -0.35 2.53
CA TYR A 80 -2.90 -1.47 2.17
C TYR A 80 -3.50 -2.30 1.02
N VAL A 81 -2.76 -2.39 -0.07
CA VAL A 81 -3.03 -3.28 -1.20
C VAL A 81 -2.07 -4.45 -1.11
N PHE A 82 -2.58 -5.60 -0.68
CA PHE A 82 -1.81 -6.84 -0.55
C PHE A 82 -1.55 -7.47 -1.92
N GLN A 83 -0.54 -8.31 -2.02
CA GLN A 83 -0.19 -9.03 -3.24
C GLN A 83 -1.35 -9.89 -3.78
N ASP A 84 -2.16 -10.48 -2.91
CA ASP A 84 -3.36 -11.26 -3.26
C ASP A 84 -4.66 -10.42 -3.29
N ALA A 85 -4.54 -9.08 -3.22
CA ALA A 85 -5.61 -8.08 -3.21
C ALA A 85 -6.64 -8.20 -2.08
N ARG A 86 -6.84 -9.35 -1.48
CA ARG A 86 -7.74 -9.64 -0.34
C ARG A 86 -9.13 -9.01 -0.44
N LEU A 87 -9.74 -9.12 -1.63
CA LEU A 87 -11.13 -8.73 -1.79
C LEU A 87 -12.04 -9.73 -1.05
N PHE A 88 -13.15 -9.25 -0.50
CA PHE A 88 -14.15 -10.12 0.11
C PHE A 88 -14.88 -10.94 -0.97
N PRO A 89 -14.64 -12.25 -1.09
CA PRO A 89 -15.19 -13.05 -2.19
C PRO A 89 -16.72 -13.19 -2.14
N HIS A 90 -17.29 -13.05 -0.93
CA HIS A 90 -18.73 -13.11 -0.66
C HIS A 90 -19.43 -11.75 -0.78
N LYS A 91 -18.75 -10.73 -1.30
CA LYS A 91 -19.29 -9.38 -1.54
C LYS A 91 -19.00 -8.95 -2.97
N ARG A 92 -19.98 -8.33 -3.63
CA ARG A 92 -19.76 -7.69 -4.94
C ARG A 92 -18.76 -6.55 -4.82
N VAL A 93 -18.22 -6.11 -5.96
CA VAL A 93 -17.27 -5.00 -6.02
C VAL A 93 -17.81 -3.76 -5.29
N ASP A 94 -19.04 -3.37 -5.56
CA ASP A 94 -19.68 -2.23 -4.89
C ASP A 94 -19.66 -2.33 -3.36
N ALA A 95 -19.96 -3.50 -2.81
CA ALA A 95 -19.93 -3.75 -1.37
C ALA A 95 -18.50 -3.83 -0.80
N ASN A 96 -17.51 -4.25 -1.60
CA ASN A 96 -16.09 -4.15 -1.24
C ASN A 96 -15.66 -2.68 -1.11
N LEU A 97 -16.04 -1.84 -2.07
CA LEU A 97 -15.75 -0.40 -2.04
C LEU A 97 -16.44 0.31 -0.86
N SER A 98 -17.71 -0.02 -0.63
CA SER A 98 -18.49 0.54 0.50
C SER A 98 -17.92 0.15 1.87
N TYR A 99 -17.22 -0.99 1.97
CA TYR A 99 -16.51 -1.36 3.19
C TYR A 99 -15.33 -0.41 3.45
N GLY A 100 -14.54 -0.06 2.43
CA GLY A 100 -13.47 0.95 2.55
C GLY A 100 -14.01 2.28 3.08
N LYS A 101 -15.06 2.80 2.46
CA LYS A 101 -15.69 4.07 2.86
C LYS A 101 -16.17 4.08 4.32
N ARG A 102 -16.66 2.96 4.85
CA ARG A 102 -17.11 2.86 6.26
C ARG A 102 -15.97 2.89 7.27
N GLN A 103 -14.74 2.64 6.83
CA GLN A 103 -13.56 2.71 7.69
C GLN A 103 -12.95 4.13 7.73
N ALA A 104 -13.41 5.03 6.84
CA ALA A 104 -12.95 6.40 6.85
C ALA A 104 -13.44 7.14 8.11
N ASP A 105 -12.52 7.78 8.83
CA ASP A 105 -12.87 8.65 9.93
C ASP A 105 -13.64 9.88 9.42
N SER A 106 -14.56 10.42 10.23
CA SER A 106 -15.37 11.59 9.90
C SER A 106 -14.58 12.88 9.60
N GLY A 107 -13.28 12.91 9.89
CA GLY A 107 -12.36 14.02 9.60
C GLY A 107 -11.34 13.69 8.49
N ALA A 108 -11.43 12.54 7.84
CA ALA A 108 -10.53 12.21 6.74
C ALA A 108 -10.91 13.00 5.48
N SER A 109 -9.90 13.52 4.77
CA SER A 109 -10.11 14.00 3.40
C SER A 109 -10.54 12.82 2.54
N CYS A 110 -11.84 12.68 2.32
CA CYS A 110 -12.39 11.61 1.50
C CYS A 110 -12.43 12.08 0.05
N ILE A 111 -11.67 11.41 -0.79
CA ILE A 111 -11.83 11.54 -2.25
C ILE A 111 -13.25 11.06 -2.59
N PRO A 112 -14.01 11.80 -3.40
CA PRO A 112 -15.33 11.37 -3.82
C PRO A 112 -15.31 9.98 -4.44
N ARG A 113 -16.29 9.16 -4.08
CA ARG A 113 -16.35 7.76 -4.54
C ARG A 113 -16.40 7.66 -6.06
N GLU A 114 -17.16 8.52 -6.67
CA GLU A 114 -17.36 8.61 -8.12
C GLU A 114 -16.03 8.92 -8.81
N GLU A 115 -15.25 9.85 -8.28
CA GLU A 115 -13.92 10.20 -8.80
C GLU A 115 -12.95 9.00 -8.76
N ILE A 116 -12.96 8.22 -7.69
CA ILE A 116 -12.14 6.99 -7.62
C ILE A 116 -12.62 5.93 -8.60
N ILE A 117 -13.92 5.77 -8.78
CA ILE A 117 -14.50 4.82 -9.73
C ILE A 117 -14.09 5.18 -11.17
N ASP A 118 -14.17 6.46 -11.52
CA ASP A 118 -13.82 6.96 -12.85
C ASP A 118 -12.30 6.89 -13.07
N LEU A 119 -11.51 7.34 -12.10
CA LEU A 119 -10.04 7.26 -12.14
C LEU A 119 -9.55 5.84 -12.42
N LEU A 120 -10.11 4.84 -11.74
CA LEU A 120 -9.70 3.44 -11.84
C LEU A 120 -10.48 2.66 -12.92
N ALA A 121 -11.39 3.32 -13.64
CA ALA A 121 -12.22 2.73 -14.69
C ALA A 121 -12.90 1.42 -14.26
N ILE A 122 -13.56 1.43 -13.10
CA ILE A 122 -14.19 0.24 -12.48
C ILE A 122 -15.72 0.32 -12.43
N GLY A 123 -16.34 1.34 -13.04
CA GLY A 123 -17.79 1.53 -13.00
C GLY A 123 -18.59 0.33 -13.52
N ASN A 124 -18.12 -0.30 -14.59
CA ASN A 124 -18.74 -1.51 -15.17
C ASN A 124 -18.54 -2.78 -14.32
N LEU A 125 -17.66 -2.72 -13.31
CA LEU A 125 -17.33 -3.86 -12.44
C LEU A 125 -18.18 -3.90 -11.16
N LEU A 126 -18.87 -2.84 -10.78
CA LEU A 126 -19.52 -2.66 -9.48
C LEU A 126 -20.46 -3.80 -9.10
N ARG A 127 -21.17 -4.38 -10.08
CA ARG A 127 -22.12 -5.48 -9.87
C ARG A 127 -21.48 -6.87 -9.93
N ARG A 128 -20.20 -6.97 -10.32
CA ARG A 128 -19.48 -8.25 -10.47
C ARG A 128 -19.01 -8.80 -9.13
N TRP A 129 -18.74 -10.08 -9.10
CA TRP A 129 -18.12 -10.77 -7.99
C TRP A 129 -16.59 -10.76 -8.16
N PRO A 130 -15.78 -10.68 -7.08
CA PRO A 130 -14.32 -10.72 -7.16
C PRO A 130 -13.78 -11.92 -7.96
N THR A 131 -14.41 -13.07 -7.82
CA THR A 131 -14.03 -14.32 -8.51
C THR A 131 -14.17 -14.26 -10.04
N THR A 132 -14.88 -13.26 -10.57
CA THR A 132 -15.10 -13.07 -12.01
C THR A 132 -14.23 -11.97 -12.62
N LEU A 133 -13.36 -11.35 -11.80
CA LEU A 133 -12.47 -10.27 -12.21
C LEU A 133 -11.16 -10.84 -12.77
N SER A 134 -10.60 -10.16 -13.78
CA SER A 134 -9.22 -10.37 -14.18
C SER A 134 -8.23 -9.89 -13.11
N GLY A 135 -6.97 -10.28 -13.20
CA GLY A 135 -5.93 -9.84 -12.25
C GLY A 135 -5.82 -8.30 -12.17
N GLY A 136 -5.80 -7.61 -13.30
CA GLY A 136 -5.75 -6.15 -13.35
C GLY A 136 -7.02 -5.49 -12.79
N GLU A 137 -8.22 -6.02 -13.10
CA GLU A 137 -9.47 -5.55 -12.50
C GLU A 137 -9.47 -5.72 -10.98
N THR A 138 -9.00 -6.85 -10.49
CA THR A 138 -8.87 -7.15 -9.05
C THR A 138 -7.96 -6.15 -8.36
N ARG A 139 -6.80 -5.81 -8.97
CA ARG A 139 -5.86 -4.80 -8.43
C ARG A 139 -6.51 -3.41 -8.38
N ARG A 140 -7.17 -2.98 -9.46
CA ARG A 140 -7.85 -1.68 -9.50
C ARG A 140 -8.94 -1.56 -8.43
N VAL A 141 -9.73 -2.61 -8.23
CA VAL A 141 -10.75 -2.65 -7.17
C VAL A 141 -10.12 -2.62 -5.76
N ALA A 142 -9.00 -3.32 -5.55
CA ALA A 142 -8.30 -3.30 -4.27
C ALA A 142 -7.72 -1.90 -3.95
N ILE A 143 -7.14 -1.22 -4.95
CA ILE A 143 -6.66 0.15 -4.82
C ILE A 143 -7.84 1.10 -4.53
N ALA A 144 -8.96 0.97 -5.25
CA ALA A 144 -10.16 1.76 -4.99
C ALA A 144 -10.66 1.61 -3.55
N ARG A 145 -10.72 0.38 -3.06
CA ARG A 145 -11.12 0.10 -1.66
C ARG A 145 -10.17 0.74 -0.66
N ALA A 146 -8.86 0.69 -0.93
CA ALA A 146 -7.85 1.31 -0.08
C ALA A 146 -7.97 2.84 -0.08
N LEU A 147 -8.14 3.48 -1.24
CA LEU A 147 -8.33 4.94 -1.34
C LEU A 147 -9.61 5.42 -0.65
N LEU A 148 -10.72 4.67 -0.81
CA LEU A 148 -12.01 4.99 -0.18
C LEU A 148 -12.00 4.90 1.35
N SER A 149 -11.00 4.27 1.95
CA SER A 149 -10.85 4.27 3.41
C SER A 149 -10.31 5.59 3.97
N GLY A 150 -10.01 6.58 3.13
CA GLY A 150 -9.42 7.85 3.54
C GLY A 150 -8.04 7.68 4.17
N PRO A 151 -7.11 6.99 3.48
CA PRO A 151 -5.83 6.65 4.06
C PRO A 151 -4.93 7.88 4.17
N ARG A 152 -4.01 7.87 5.13
CA ARG A 152 -2.92 8.85 5.24
C ARG A 152 -1.75 8.52 4.32
N PHE A 153 -1.57 7.26 4.01
CA PHE A 153 -0.55 6.74 3.10
C PHE A 153 -1.00 5.42 2.49
N LEU A 154 -0.40 5.07 1.36
CA LEU A 154 -0.65 3.80 0.68
C LEU A 154 0.56 2.87 0.77
N LEU A 155 0.28 1.60 0.99
CA LEU A 155 1.24 0.49 0.90
C LEU A 155 0.80 -0.42 -0.23
N LEU A 156 1.66 -0.57 -1.25
CA LEU A 156 1.39 -1.40 -2.42
C LEU A 156 2.40 -2.57 -2.44
N ASP A 157 1.93 -3.77 -2.16
CA ASP A 157 2.77 -4.97 -2.12
C ASP A 157 2.68 -5.73 -3.44
N GLU A 158 3.71 -5.61 -4.27
CA GLU A 158 3.84 -6.24 -5.59
C GLU A 158 2.57 -6.12 -6.46
N PRO A 159 2.04 -4.90 -6.69
CA PRO A 159 0.76 -4.71 -7.37
C PRO A 159 0.76 -5.19 -8.82
N PHE A 160 1.93 -5.32 -9.44
CA PHE A 160 2.09 -5.74 -10.83
C PHE A 160 2.29 -7.25 -11.00
N SER A 161 2.47 -8.00 -9.89
CA SER A 161 2.72 -9.43 -9.96
C SER A 161 1.63 -10.16 -10.73
N SER A 162 2.04 -11.07 -11.63
CA SER A 162 1.14 -11.88 -12.47
C SER A 162 0.28 -11.10 -13.47
N LEU A 163 0.63 -9.85 -13.78
CA LEU A 163 0.05 -9.08 -14.86
C LEU A 163 0.89 -9.23 -16.14
N ASP A 164 0.23 -9.26 -17.28
CA ASP A 164 0.90 -9.07 -18.57
C ASP A 164 1.37 -7.61 -18.73
N VAL A 165 2.23 -7.36 -19.72
CA VAL A 165 2.88 -6.06 -19.93
C VAL A 165 1.85 -4.94 -20.12
N GLU A 166 0.80 -5.17 -20.90
CA GLU A 166 -0.23 -4.15 -21.20
C GLU A 166 -1.01 -3.76 -19.94
N ARG A 167 -1.38 -4.75 -19.11
CA ARG A 167 -2.09 -4.50 -17.86
C ARG A 167 -1.20 -3.85 -16.80
N ALA A 168 0.07 -4.24 -16.74
CA ALA A 168 1.05 -3.61 -15.85
C ALA A 168 1.26 -2.14 -16.24
N GLU A 169 1.35 -1.84 -17.54
CA GLU A 169 1.45 -0.46 -18.02
C GLU A 169 0.21 0.38 -17.68
N THR A 170 -0.98 -0.16 -17.90
CA THR A 170 -2.24 0.49 -17.52
C THR A 170 -2.27 0.79 -16.02
N LEU A 171 -1.87 -0.17 -15.18
CA LEU A 171 -1.84 0.01 -13.73
C LEU A 171 -0.78 1.04 -13.31
N SER A 172 0.38 1.07 -13.98
CA SER A 172 1.42 2.07 -13.74
C SER A 172 0.92 3.49 -13.96
N LEU A 173 0.23 3.74 -15.08
CA LEU A 173 -0.39 5.03 -15.36
C LEU A 173 -1.41 5.44 -14.29
N LEU A 174 -2.18 4.50 -13.77
CA LEU A 174 -3.12 4.77 -12.68
C LEU A 174 -2.41 5.12 -11.37
N ILE A 175 -1.32 4.42 -11.03
CA ILE A 175 -0.52 4.73 -9.84
C ILE A 175 0.18 6.09 -9.99
N GLU A 176 0.66 6.44 -11.18
CA GLU A 176 1.20 7.79 -11.49
C GLU A 176 0.14 8.86 -11.21
N ARG A 177 -1.07 8.68 -11.72
CA ARG A 177 -2.17 9.63 -11.47
C ARG A 177 -2.49 9.74 -9.98
N ILE A 178 -2.57 8.63 -9.25
CA ILE A 178 -2.79 8.65 -7.79
C ILE A 178 -1.67 9.43 -7.09
N ARG A 179 -0.39 9.19 -7.45
CA ARG A 179 0.76 9.90 -6.90
C ARG A 179 0.69 11.41 -7.14
N ASP A 180 0.25 11.82 -8.33
CA ASP A 180 0.31 13.21 -8.77
C ASP A 180 -0.93 14.01 -8.33
N GLU A 181 -2.11 13.40 -8.39
CA GLU A 181 -3.39 14.03 -8.05
C GLU A 181 -3.67 14.04 -6.54
N PHE A 182 -3.24 13.01 -5.79
CA PHE A 182 -3.49 12.93 -4.35
C PHE A 182 -2.21 13.16 -3.55
N ALA A 183 -2.30 13.96 -2.49
CA ALA A 183 -1.18 14.26 -1.59
C ALA A 183 -0.98 13.13 -0.54
N ILE A 184 -0.99 11.87 -1.00
CA ILE A 184 -0.88 10.67 -0.15
C ILE A 184 0.47 10.02 -0.43
N PRO A 185 1.37 9.87 0.55
CA PRO A 185 2.62 9.13 0.38
C PRO A 185 2.38 7.67 0.01
N ILE A 186 3.14 7.15 -0.94
CA ILE A 186 3.02 5.78 -1.43
C ILE A 186 4.34 5.05 -1.18
N LEU A 187 4.30 3.89 -0.53
CA LEU A 187 5.40 2.94 -0.46
C LEU A 187 5.06 1.72 -1.32
N LEU A 188 5.84 1.53 -2.37
CA LEU A 188 5.66 0.48 -3.37
C LEU A 188 6.72 -0.60 -3.19
N VAL A 189 6.32 -1.84 -3.03
CA VAL A 189 7.20 -3.00 -3.20
C VAL A 189 7.08 -3.51 -4.63
N SER A 190 8.21 -3.57 -5.34
CA SER A 190 8.32 -4.23 -6.64
C SER A 190 9.68 -4.90 -6.78
N HIS A 191 9.74 -5.95 -7.60
CA HIS A 191 10.97 -6.61 -8.00
C HIS A 191 11.36 -6.29 -9.46
N THR A 192 10.54 -5.53 -10.17
CA THR A 192 10.74 -5.17 -11.58
C THR A 192 11.39 -3.78 -11.68
N ALA A 193 12.62 -3.71 -12.19
CA ALA A 193 13.35 -2.45 -12.30
C ALA A 193 12.60 -1.41 -13.14
N ALA A 194 12.02 -1.81 -14.27
CA ALA A 194 11.28 -0.90 -15.16
C ALA A 194 10.11 -0.17 -14.49
N GLU A 195 9.37 -0.87 -13.60
CA GLU A 195 8.26 -0.28 -12.84
C GLU A 195 8.78 0.71 -11.80
N VAL A 196 9.87 0.33 -11.13
CA VAL A 196 10.52 1.17 -10.11
C VAL A 196 11.06 2.45 -10.73
N ASP A 197 11.81 2.35 -11.83
CA ASP A 197 12.43 3.50 -12.52
C ASP A 197 11.36 4.47 -13.06
N ARG A 198 10.23 3.94 -13.49
CA ARG A 198 9.11 4.74 -13.98
C ARG A 198 8.38 5.49 -12.86
N LEU A 199 8.09 4.81 -11.74
CA LEU A 199 7.16 5.31 -10.73
C LEU A 199 7.84 6.05 -9.59
N ALA A 200 9.02 5.57 -9.16
CA ALA A 200 9.66 6.03 -7.93
C ALA A 200 10.82 7.00 -8.20
N ARG A 201 10.81 8.12 -7.49
CA ARG A 201 11.99 9.03 -7.46
C ARG A 201 13.00 8.61 -6.39
N LYS A 202 12.60 7.82 -5.44
CA LYS A 202 13.45 7.27 -4.38
C LYS A 202 13.29 5.76 -4.33
N THR A 203 14.41 5.07 -4.39
CA THR A 203 14.48 3.61 -4.22
C THR A 203 15.29 3.30 -2.96
N VAL A 204 14.75 2.44 -2.13
CA VAL A 204 15.42 1.88 -0.96
C VAL A 204 15.60 0.39 -1.17
N ARG A 205 16.81 -0.10 -0.96
CA ARG A 205 17.13 -1.52 -1.09
C ARG A 205 17.10 -2.19 0.27
N LEU A 206 16.35 -3.27 0.36
CA LEU A 206 16.37 -4.17 1.51
C LEU A 206 17.28 -5.35 1.17
N ASP A 207 18.43 -5.39 1.81
CA ASP A 207 19.32 -6.51 1.70
C ASP A 207 18.80 -7.63 2.59
N GLY A 208 18.71 -8.85 2.05
CA GLY A 208 18.29 -10.01 2.83
C GLY A 208 19.32 -10.29 3.92
N GLY A 209 18.95 -10.21 5.18
CA GLY A 209 19.78 -10.59 6.33
C GLY A 209 20.11 -12.07 6.33
#